data_d86df7659e1986245b5083a38277ef9c
#
_entry.id   d86df7659e1986245b5083a38277ef9c
#
_cell.length_a   1.000
_cell.length_b   1.000
_cell.length_c   1.000
_cell.angle_alpha   90.00
_cell.angle_beta   90.00
_cell.angle_gamma   90.00
#
_symmetry.space_group_name_H-M   'P 1'
#
loop_
_entity.id
_entity.type
_entity.pdbx_description
1 polymer ?
#
loop_
_entity_poly.entity_id
_entity_poly.type
_entity_poly.pdbx_seq_one_letter_code
_entity_poly.pdbx_strand_id
1 'polypeptide(L)'
;RGMAFGGIRFVDLSDSERRTLGLTGDKLALKAEHVGQYNKHGAAKRAGWKKGDVLVGVESLRSRLSESELIGLILQTHSPGKKLPAQILRGRKEMNLQLPVQ
;
A
#
# COMPACT_ATOMS: atom_id res chain seq x y z
N ARG A 1 -0.32 12.69 -6.30
CA ARG A 1 -0.01 11.80 -5.20
C ARG A 1 -0.89 10.62 -5.11
N GLY A 2 -2.18 10.80 -4.91
CA GLY A 2 -3.12 9.70 -4.90
C GLY A 2 -3.16 8.96 -6.21
N MET A 3 -2.56 9.49 -7.24
CA MET A 3 -2.52 8.88 -8.57
C MET A 3 -1.45 7.79 -8.67
N ALA A 4 -0.42 7.83 -7.84
CA ALA A 4 0.71 6.91 -7.99
C ALA A 4 0.29 5.45 -7.84
N PHE A 5 -0.67 5.16 -6.97
CA PHE A 5 -1.11 3.80 -6.69
C PHE A 5 -2.61 3.62 -6.90
N GLY A 6 -3.12 4.18 -7.99
CA GLY A 6 -4.51 3.95 -8.35
C GLY A 6 -5.52 4.63 -7.44
N GLY A 7 -5.13 5.72 -6.80
CA GLY A 7 -6.00 6.50 -5.93
C GLY A 7 -5.84 6.23 -4.44
N ILE A 8 -4.89 5.36 -4.05
CA ILE A 8 -4.64 5.12 -2.63
C ILE A 8 -3.72 6.20 -2.07
N ARG A 9 -4.03 6.64 -0.86
CA ARG A 9 -3.10 7.41 -0.03
C ARG A 9 -2.73 6.58 1.18
N PHE A 10 -1.44 6.44 1.39
CA PHE A 10 -0.90 5.64 2.49
C PHE A 10 -0.31 6.52 3.58
N VAL A 11 -0.45 6.06 4.82
CA VAL A 11 0.25 6.66 5.96
C VAL A 11 1.00 5.57 6.69
N ASP A 12 2.19 5.91 7.19
CA ASP A 12 3.02 5.00 7.98
C ASP A 12 2.32 4.78 9.34
N LEU A 13 2.17 3.53 9.74
CA LEU A 13 1.57 3.21 11.02
C LEU A 13 2.47 3.63 12.16
N SER A 14 1.86 4.15 13.22
CA SER A 14 2.57 4.47 14.46
C SER A 14 3.10 3.19 15.11
N ASP A 15 4.07 3.34 16.00
CA ASP A 15 4.61 2.20 16.74
C ASP A 15 3.52 1.52 17.57
N SER A 16 2.59 2.29 18.12
CA SER A 16 1.46 1.76 18.87
C SER A 16 0.56 0.87 18.00
N GLU A 17 0.20 1.37 16.82
CA GLU A 17 -0.63 0.60 15.90
C GLU A 17 0.08 -0.66 15.41
N ARG A 18 1.39 -0.57 15.19
CA ARG A 18 2.20 -1.72 14.78
C ARG A 18 2.19 -2.80 15.86
N ARG A 19 2.32 -2.41 17.12
CA ARG A 19 2.27 -3.37 18.24
C ARG A 19 0.93 -4.09 18.29
N THR A 20 -0.15 -3.35 18.09
CA THR A 20 -1.49 -3.93 18.07
C THR A 20 -1.64 -5.02 17.01
N LEU A 21 -0.99 -4.83 15.86
CA LEU A 21 -1.06 -5.78 14.76
C LEU A 21 0.05 -6.82 14.79
N GLY A 22 0.93 -6.78 15.78
CA GLY A 22 2.05 -7.71 15.87
C GLY A 22 3.16 -7.41 14.88
N LEU A 23 3.26 -6.16 14.41
CA LEU A 23 4.29 -5.76 13.45
C LEU A 23 5.44 -5.07 14.18
N THR A 24 6.67 -5.33 13.73
CA THR A 24 7.84 -4.68 14.29
C THR A 24 8.06 -3.30 13.67
N GLY A 25 8.85 -2.46 14.37
CA GLY A 25 9.07 -1.08 13.94
C GLY A 25 9.89 -0.92 12.67
N ASP A 26 10.60 -1.97 12.25
CA ASP A 26 11.47 -1.92 11.08
C ASP A 26 10.78 -2.43 9.79
N LYS A 27 9.53 -2.85 9.89
CA LYS A 27 8.83 -3.45 8.77
C LYS A 27 7.92 -2.47 8.05
N LEU A 28 7.64 -2.77 6.79
CA LEU A 28 6.69 -2.01 5.99
C LEU A 28 5.30 -2.15 6.60
N ALA A 29 4.64 -1.05 6.84
CA ALA A 29 3.27 -1.01 7.34
C ALA A 29 2.64 0.33 6.98
N LEU A 30 2.07 0.40 5.79
CA LEU A 30 1.43 1.61 5.26
C LEU A 30 -0.07 1.39 5.19
N LYS A 31 -0.80 2.18 5.95
CA LYS A 31 -2.25 2.07 6.02
C LYS A 31 -2.89 2.87 4.90
N ALA A 32 -3.82 2.26 4.19
CA ALA A 32 -4.62 2.94 3.17
C ALA A 32 -5.62 3.86 3.85
N GLU A 33 -5.25 5.12 3.99
CA GLU A 33 -6.08 6.14 4.65
C GLU A 33 -7.20 6.59 3.73
N HIS A 34 -6.99 6.50 2.43
CA HIS A 34 -7.97 6.90 1.43
C HIS A 34 -7.84 5.97 0.22
N VAL A 35 -8.97 5.56 -0.33
CA VAL A 35 -9.04 4.80 -1.57
C VAL A 35 -10.03 5.51 -2.49
N GLY A 36 -9.53 6.01 -3.63
CA GLY A 36 -10.34 6.73 -4.60
C GLY A 36 -11.43 5.89 -5.21
N GLN A 37 -12.48 6.54 -5.67
CA GLN A 37 -13.72 5.87 -6.08
C GLN A 37 -13.90 5.78 -7.59
N TYR A 38 -13.37 6.73 -8.36
CA TYR A 38 -13.78 6.93 -9.75
C TYR A 38 -12.61 7.08 -10.70
N ASN A 39 -12.80 6.59 -11.94
CA ASN A 39 -11.87 6.77 -13.06
C ASN A 39 -10.48 6.26 -12.70
N LYS A 40 -9.44 7.05 -13.00
CA LYS A 40 -8.07 6.68 -12.66
C LYS A 40 -7.85 6.52 -11.17
N HIS A 41 -8.57 7.30 -10.37
CA HIS A 41 -8.48 7.21 -8.91
C HIS A 41 -9.20 5.98 -8.36
N GLY A 42 -9.93 5.25 -9.19
CA GLY A 42 -10.65 4.05 -8.77
C GLY A 42 -9.93 2.75 -9.06
N ALA A 43 -8.72 2.81 -9.64
CA ALA A 43 -8.02 1.59 -10.03
C ALA A 43 -7.73 0.67 -8.85
N ALA A 44 -7.32 1.21 -7.72
CA ALA A 44 -7.06 0.41 -6.53
C ALA A 44 -8.35 -0.20 -5.97
N LYS A 45 -9.43 0.55 -5.97
CA LYS A 45 -10.72 0.02 -5.53
C LYS A 45 -11.13 -1.17 -6.39
N ARG A 46 -10.98 -1.05 -7.71
CA ARG A 46 -11.29 -2.15 -8.62
C ARG A 46 -10.40 -3.35 -8.40
N ALA A 47 -9.18 -3.14 -7.90
CA ALA A 47 -8.26 -4.22 -7.56
C ALA A 47 -8.53 -4.83 -6.17
N GLY A 48 -9.54 -4.35 -5.47
CA GLY A 48 -10.00 -4.91 -4.20
C GLY A 48 -9.54 -4.19 -2.96
N TRP A 49 -8.83 -3.07 -3.09
CA TRP A 49 -8.35 -2.30 -1.94
C TRP A 49 -9.51 -1.63 -1.21
N LYS A 50 -9.41 -1.59 0.10
CA LYS A 50 -10.37 -0.91 0.97
C LYS A 50 -9.64 -0.01 1.94
N LYS A 51 -10.30 1.08 2.33
CA LYS A 51 -9.78 1.96 3.37
C LYS A 51 -9.50 1.14 4.62
N GLY A 52 -8.34 1.37 5.22
CA GLY A 52 -7.92 0.64 6.40
C GLY A 52 -7.00 -0.54 6.13
N ASP A 53 -6.88 -0.99 4.87
CA ASP A 53 -5.93 -2.03 4.52
C ASP A 53 -4.51 -1.58 4.83
N VAL A 54 -3.68 -2.48 5.33
CA VAL A 54 -2.29 -2.18 5.68
C VAL A 54 -1.37 -2.94 4.74
N LEU A 55 -0.61 -2.19 3.95
CA LEU A 55 0.39 -2.78 3.05
C LEU A 55 1.60 -3.21 3.87
N VAL A 56 1.89 -4.50 3.86
CA VAL A 56 3.03 -5.06 4.61
C VAL A 56 4.10 -5.65 3.71
N GLY A 57 3.84 -5.73 2.42
CA GLY A 57 4.83 -6.20 1.45
C GLY A 57 4.39 -5.86 0.05
N VAL A 58 5.35 -5.51 -0.79
CA VAL A 58 5.11 -5.33 -2.23
C VAL A 58 6.31 -5.91 -2.95
N GLU A 59 6.08 -6.93 -3.75
CA GLU A 59 7.13 -7.77 -4.32
C GLU A 59 8.02 -8.29 -3.19
N SER A 60 9.32 -8.01 -3.20
CA SER A 60 10.23 -8.44 -2.14
C SER A 60 10.42 -7.39 -1.04
N LEU A 61 9.79 -6.21 -1.17
CA LEU A 61 9.96 -5.13 -0.21
C LEU A 61 9.24 -5.44 1.09
N ARG A 62 9.96 -5.37 2.20
CA ARG A 62 9.41 -5.62 3.54
C ARG A 62 9.90 -4.60 4.56
N SER A 63 10.79 -3.70 4.17
CA SER A 63 11.38 -2.70 5.07
C SER A 63 10.46 -1.50 5.23
N ARG A 64 10.56 -0.84 6.37
CA ARG A 64 9.76 0.34 6.65
C ARG A 64 10.09 1.47 5.69
N LEU A 65 9.06 1.98 5.04
CA LEU A 65 9.14 3.10 4.10
C LEU A 65 7.94 3.99 4.33
N SER A 66 8.12 5.28 4.12
CA SER A 66 7.00 6.21 4.00
C SER A 66 6.34 6.05 2.64
N GLU A 67 5.16 6.62 2.45
CA GLU A 67 4.51 6.63 1.15
C GLU A 67 5.41 7.27 0.08
N SER A 68 6.01 8.40 0.42
CA SER A 68 6.87 9.11 -0.54
C SER A 68 8.09 8.27 -0.94
N GLU A 69 8.69 7.58 0.01
CA GLU A 69 9.82 6.70 -0.27
C GLU A 69 9.40 5.52 -1.15
N LEU A 70 8.24 4.95 -0.87
CA LEU A 70 7.72 3.84 -1.66
C LEU A 70 7.43 4.29 -3.09
N ILE A 71 6.78 5.44 -3.25
CA ILE A 71 6.52 6.02 -4.57
C ILE A 71 7.81 6.19 -5.34
N GLY A 72 8.81 6.82 -4.72
CA GLY A 72 10.08 7.06 -5.39
C GLY A 72 10.75 5.77 -5.84
N LEU A 73 10.77 4.76 -4.98
CA LEU A 73 11.40 3.49 -5.28
C LEU A 73 10.69 2.77 -6.42
N ILE A 74 9.36 2.70 -6.36
CA ILE A 74 8.59 1.98 -7.39
C ILE A 74 8.67 2.69 -8.74
N LEU A 75 8.58 4.01 -8.77
CA LEU A 75 8.64 4.74 -10.03
C LEU A 75 10.02 4.69 -10.68
N GLN A 76 11.08 4.44 -9.91
CA GLN A 76 12.40 4.22 -10.48
C GLN A 76 12.55 2.87 -11.14
N THR A 77 11.78 1.88 -10.72
CA THR A 77 11.98 0.49 -11.12
C THR A 77 10.83 -0.08 -11.96
N HIS A 78 9.71 0.62 -12.03
CA HIS A 78 8.52 0.13 -12.74
C HIS A 78 7.89 1.20 -13.60
N SER A 79 7.33 0.77 -14.74
CA SER A 79 6.62 1.67 -15.64
C SER A 79 5.18 1.84 -15.20
N PRO A 80 4.54 2.99 -15.52
CA PRO A 80 3.11 3.13 -15.34
C PRO A 80 2.33 2.02 -16.04
N GLY A 81 1.23 1.62 -15.44
CA GLY A 81 0.40 0.55 -15.97
C GLY A 81 0.71 -0.82 -15.42
N LYS A 82 1.80 -0.96 -14.68
CA LYS A 82 2.12 -2.23 -14.02
C LYS A 82 1.20 -2.46 -12.82
N LYS A 83 1.04 -3.72 -12.48
CA LYS A 83 0.33 -4.15 -11.27
C LYS A 83 1.27 -5.03 -10.50
N LEU A 84 1.56 -4.67 -9.26
CA LEU A 84 2.56 -5.35 -8.45
C LEU A 84 1.90 -6.23 -7.41
N PRO A 85 2.40 -7.45 -7.19
CA PRO A 85 1.86 -8.28 -6.12
C PRO A 85 2.12 -7.63 -4.77
N ALA A 86 1.09 -7.53 -3.96
CA ALA A 86 1.15 -6.89 -2.66
C ALA A 86 0.55 -7.80 -1.60
N GLN A 87 1.13 -7.76 -0.41
CA GLN A 87 0.61 -8.45 0.76
C GLN A 87 0.05 -7.38 1.71
N ILE A 88 -1.17 -7.59 2.15
CA ILE A 88 -1.84 -6.66 3.05
C ILE A 88 -2.43 -7.37 4.25
N LEU A 89 -2.73 -6.59 5.27
CA LEU A 89 -3.57 -7.03 6.39
C LEU A 89 -4.88 -6.26 6.32
N ARG A 90 -5.97 -6.99 6.36
CA ARG A 90 -7.31 -6.41 6.51
C ARG A 90 -7.82 -6.86 7.87
N GLY A 91 -7.78 -5.95 8.84
CA GLY A 91 -7.84 -6.36 10.22
C GLY A 91 -6.60 -7.18 10.54
N ARG A 92 -6.78 -8.42 10.99
CA ARG A 92 -5.66 -9.32 11.26
C ARG A 92 -5.50 -10.40 10.19
N LYS A 93 -6.27 -10.31 9.10
CA LYS A 93 -6.25 -11.30 8.05
C LYS A 93 -5.27 -10.89 6.96
N GLU A 94 -4.37 -11.80 6.60
CA GLU A 94 -3.47 -11.59 5.48
C GLU A 94 -4.20 -11.82 4.17
N MET A 95 -3.94 -10.94 3.20
CA MET A 95 -4.53 -11.04 1.87
C MET A 95 -3.51 -10.62 0.83
N ASN A 96 -3.67 -11.13 -0.37
CA ASN A 96 -2.86 -10.72 -1.51
C ASN A 96 -3.74 -9.91 -2.46
N LEU A 97 -3.26 -8.72 -2.79
CA LEU A 97 -3.90 -7.86 -3.77
C LEU A 97 -2.84 -7.41 -4.75
N GLN A 98 -3.27 -6.79 -5.84
CA GLN A 98 -2.34 -6.14 -6.75
C GLN A 98 -2.34 -4.64 -6.49
N LEU A 99 -1.15 -4.05 -6.50
CA LEU A 99 -0.98 -2.60 -6.32
C LEU A 99 -0.80 -1.98 -7.70
N PRO A 100 -1.75 -1.16 -8.16
CA PRO A 100 -1.59 -0.49 -9.45
C PRO A 100 -0.49 0.57 -9.38
N VAL A 101 0.26 0.70 -10.46
CA VAL A 101 1.26 1.76 -10.62
C VAL A 101 0.78 2.69 -11.73
N GLN A 102 0.57 3.94 -11.41
CA GLN A 102 0.06 4.92 -12.37
C GLN A 102 0.97 6.13 -12.51
#